data_4c18edb84e05511f0f1af4d5742587e3
#
_entry.id   4c18edb84e05511f0f1af4d5742587e3
#
_cell.length_a   1.000
_cell.length_b   1.000
_cell.length_c   1.000
_cell.angle_alpha   90.00
_cell.angle_beta   90.00
_cell.angle_gamma   90.00
#
_symmetry.space_group_name_H-M   'P 1'
#
loop_
_entity.id
_entity.type
_entity.pdbx_description
1 polymer ?
#
loop_
_entity_poly.entity_id
_entity_poly.type
_entity_poly.pdbx_seq_one_letter_code
_entity_poly.pdbx_strand_id
1 'polypeptide(L)'
;MKKTLNDKAYDFIVHKLSSGEIKPGQKLSEPSLAKACGISRTPMREAVRRLIEEGVLYQIVKSGTYVTGFGAKEVSDAYEIRSVIESAMLVEALEKLTRKDFAILQDTCDRMHAAIEAMRKAKMDIMTGKPENDFLKADILFHLTLLRASGNSLAEKIIVNAYRRNQFFGTHSHQRTLEHVALAWKFHCEILKACRAKNAPAAVKWLQDHIARSKHDALLPISRVSSF
;
A
#
# COMPACT_ATOMS: atom_id res chain seq x y z
N MET A 1 20.55 -8.86 -6.52
CA MET A 1 20.08 -9.44 -7.80
C MET A 1 19.97 -8.33 -8.84
N LYS A 2 20.46 -8.54 -10.07
CA LYS A 2 20.24 -7.59 -11.17
C LYS A 2 18.75 -7.59 -11.54
N LYS A 3 18.11 -6.42 -11.58
CA LYS A 3 16.72 -6.26 -12.06
C LYS A 3 16.61 -6.76 -13.50
N THR A 4 15.59 -7.55 -13.81
CA THR A 4 15.29 -7.97 -15.18
C THR A 4 14.77 -6.78 -16.02
N LEU A 5 14.74 -6.92 -17.35
CA LEU A 5 14.13 -5.91 -18.22
C LEU A 5 12.61 -5.79 -17.94
N ASN A 6 11.95 -6.87 -17.54
CA ASN A 6 10.54 -6.86 -17.14
C ASN A 6 10.34 -6.03 -15.87
N ASP A 7 11.22 -6.18 -14.86
CA ASP A 7 11.17 -5.38 -13.64
C ASP A 7 11.46 -3.90 -13.93
N LYS A 8 12.41 -3.61 -14.83
CA LYS A 8 12.69 -2.24 -15.27
C LYS A 8 11.47 -1.60 -15.94
N ALA A 9 10.78 -2.33 -16.81
CA ALA A 9 9.56 -1.87 -17.47
C ALA A 9 8.43 -1.63 -16.46
N TYR A 10 8.25 -2.56 -15.54
CA TYR A 10 7.26 -2.47 -14.47
C TYR A 10 7.49 -1.22 -13.60
N ASP A 11 8.72 -1.08 -13.06
CA ASP A 11 9.08 0.08 -12.23
C ASP A 11 8.92 1.41 -12.97
N PHE A 12 9.21 1.44 -14.28
CA PHE A 12 9.05 2.63 -15.12
C PHE A 12 7.58 3.06 -15.23
N ILE A 13 6.65 2.11 -15.49
CA ILE A 13 5.21 2.42 -15.56
C ILE A 13 4.72 2.85 -14.17
N VAL A 14 5.10 2.12 -13.14
CA VAL A 14 4.77 2.42 -11.75
C VAL A 14 5.19 3.84 -11.35
N HIS A 15 6.42 4.23 -11.67
CA HIS A 15 6.91 5.58 -11.40
C HIS A 15 6.07 6.64 -12.11
N LYS A 16 5.71 6.43 -13.39
CA LYS A 16 4.86 7.37 -14.15
C LYS A 16 3.44 7.48 -13.61
N LEU A 17 2.88 6.40 -13.09
CA LEU A 17 1.58 6.39 -12.41
C LEU A 17 1.68 7.15 -11.09
N SER A 18 2.68 6.84 -10.27
CA SER A 18 2.88 7.47 -8.96
C SER A 18 3.30 8.94 -9.03
N SER A 19 3.95 9.38 -10.10
CA SER A 19 4.27 10.80 -10.35
C SER A 19 3.11 11.61 -10.93
N GLY A 20 1.99 10.94 -11.30
CA GLY A 20 0.85 11.59 -11.95
C GLY A 20 1.09 11.95 -13.42
N GLU A 21 2.23 11.56 -14.02
CA GLU A 21 2.49 11.72 -15.45
C GLU A 21 1.49 10.92 -16.29
N ILE A 22 1.05 9.77 -15.77
CA ILE A 22 -0.02 8.95 -16.36
C ILE A 22 -1.22 9.02 -15.43
N LYS A 23 -2.36 9.44 -15.95
CA LYS A 23 -3.57 9.71 -15.16
C LYS A 23 -4.55 8.54 -15.18
N PRO A 24 -5.40 8.37 -14.14
CA PRO A 24 -6.54 7.47 -14.18
C PRO A 24 -7.42 7.69 -15.44
N GLY A 25 -7.89 6.58 -16.04
CA GLY A 25 -8.66 6.59 -17.27
C GLY A 25 -7.84 6.83 -18.56
N GLN A 26 -6.58 7.16 -18.45
CA GLN A 26 -5.73 7.43 -19.62
C GLN A 26 -5.43 6.13 -20.38
N LYS A 27 -5.53 6.19 -21.72
CA LYS A 27 -5.12 5.12 -22.61
C LYS A 27 -3.60 5.03 -22.68
N LEU A 28 -3.06 3.84 -22.54
CA LEU A 28 -1.62 3.57 -22.62
C LEU A 28 -1.23 3.06 -23.99
N SER A 29 -0.07 3.51 -24.46
CA SER A 29 0.58 3.00 -25.67
C SER A 29 1.82 2.22 -25.31
N GLU A 30 1.75 0.88 -25.35
CA GLU A 30 2.92 0.02 -25.10
C GLU A 30 4.14 0.40 -25.96
N PRO A 31 3.99 0.68 -27.29
CA PRO A 31 5.11 1.11 -28.12
C PRO A 31 5.75 2.41 -27.62
N SER A 32 4.93 3.40 -27.21
CA SER A 32 5.43 4.68 -26.70
C SER A 32 6.15 4.51 -25.36
N LEU A 33 5.59 3.69 -24.46
CA LEU A 33 6.21 3.39 -23.16
C LEU A 33 7.53 2.63 -23.32
N ALA A 34 7.60 1.65 -24.24
CA ALA A 34 8.82 0.91 -24.54
C ALA A 34 9.93 1.84 -25.07
N LYS A 35 9.57 2.73 -26.00
CA LYS A 35 10.51 3.74 -26.53
C LYS A 35 11.00 4.69 -25.41
N ALA A 36 10.11 5.19 -24.58
CA ALA A 36 10.48 6.10 -23.50
C ALA A 36 11.33 5.41 -22.41
N CYS A 37 11.11 4.12 -22.15
CA CYS A 37 11.90 3.33 -21.19
C CYS A 37 13.25 2.84 -21.77
N GLY A 38 13.46 2.93 -23.09
CA GLY A 38 14.67 2.45 -23.76
C GLY A 38 14.78 0.92 -23.78
N ILE A 39 13.64 0.20 -23.96
CA ILE A 39 13.58 -1.27 -24.01
C ILE A 39 12.74 -1.74 -25.19
N SER A 40 12.79 -3.05 -25.49
CA SER A 40 11.94 -3.66 -26.52
C SER A 40 10.48 -3.79 -26.05
N ARG A 41 9.57 -4.06 -27.00
CA ARG A 41 8.13 -4.20 -26.72
C ARG A 41 7.78 -5.40 -25.85
N THR A 42 8.53 -6.49 -25.95
CA THR A 42 8.26 -7.74 -25.22
C THR A 42 8.27 -7.55 -23.69
N PRO A 43 9.37 -7.07 -23.07
CA PRO A 43 9.36 -6.81 -21.62
C PRO A 43 8.34 -5.74 -21.20
N MET A 44 8.04 -4.77 -22.07
CA MET A 44 7.01 -3.78 -21.79
C MET A 44 5.61 -4.43 -21.75
N ARG A 45 5.29 -5.32 -22.68
CA ARG A 45 4.02 -6.05 -22.71
C ARG A 45 3.86 -6.96 -21.50
N GLU A 46 4.92 -7.65 -21.06
CA GLU A 46 4.88 -8.47 -19.85
C GLU A 46 4.63 -7.61 -18.60
N ALA A 47 5.24 -6.44 -18.49
CA ALA A 47 4.98 -5.51 -17.41
C ALA A 47 3.52 -4.98 -17.40
N VAL A 48 3.00 -4.64 -18.58
CA VAL A 48 1.59 -4.23 -18.75
C VAL A 48 0.64 -5.36 -18.36
N ARG A 49 0.91 -6.61 -18.80
CA ARG A 49 0.11 -7.78 -18.43
C ARG A 49 0.08 -7.98 -16.91
N ARG A 50 1.23 -7.89 -16.26
CA ARG A 50 1.34 -7.98 -14.80
C ARG A 50 0.53 -6.88 -14.09
N LEU A 51 0.56 -5.65 -14.58
CA LEU A 51 -0.24 -4.54 -14.04
C LEU A 51 -1.74 -4.71 -14.28
N ILE A 52 -2.15 -5.42 -15.36
CA ILE A 52 -3.55 -5.81 -15.58
C ILE A 52 -3.96 -6.89 -14.56
N GLU A 53 -3.15 -7.92 -14.35
CA GLU A 53 -3.38 -8.95 -13.34
C GLU A 53 -3.46 -8.36 -11.92
N GLU A 54 -2.70 -7.30 -11.65
CA GLU A 54 -2.73 -6.54 -10.39
C GLU A 54 -3.91 -5.53 -10.33
N GLY A 55 -4.71 -5.39 -11.40
CA GLY A 55 -5.86 -4.48 -11.46
C GLY A 55 -5.50 -2.99 -11.51
N VAL A 56 -4.24 -2.65 -11.74
CA VAL A 56 -3.74 -1.28 -11.94
C VAL A 56 -4.08 -0.76 -13.34
N LEU A 57 -4.07 -1.66 -14.30
CA LEU A 57 -4.50 -1.42 -15.66
C LEU A 57 -5.67 -2.33 -16.01
N TYR A 58 -6.45 -1.96 -17.02
CA TYR A 58 -7.47 -2.83 -17.60
C TYR A 58 -7.44 -2.73 -19.12
N GLN A 59 -7.89 -3.79 -19.78
CA GLN A 59 -7.92 -3.87 -21.22
C GLN A 59 -9.35 -3.88 -21.74
N ILE A 60 -9.62 -3.02 -22.72
CA ILE A 60 -10.85 -3.06 -23.51
C ILE A 60 -10.54 -3.71 -24.85
N VAL A 61 -11.22 -4.81 -25.15
CA VAL A 61 -11.06 -5.55 -26.42
C VAL A 61 -11.22 -4.61 -27.61
N LYS A 62 -10.29 -4.67 -28.55
CA LYS A 62 -10.20 -3.78 -29.75
C LYS A 62 -10.03 -2.30 -29.49
N SER A 63 -9.97 -1.86 -28.22
CA SER A 63 -9.78 -0.45 -27.86
C SER A 63 -8.39 -0.17 -27.33
N GLY A 64 -7.87 -0.96 -26.41
CA GLY A 64 -6.53 -0.83 -25.85
C GLY A 64 -6.46 -1.02 -24.34
N THR A 65 -5.32 -0.66 -23.77
CA THR A 65 -5.06 -0.73 -22.34
C THR A 65 -5.23 0.65 -21.71
N TYR A 66 -5.86 0.70 -20.54
CA TYR A 66 -6.21 1.92 -19.84
C TYR A 66 -5.78 1.82 -18.36
N VAL A 67 -5.49 2.97 -17.76
CA VAL A 67 -5.26 3.06 -16.33
C VAL A 67 -6.59 2.91 -15.59
N THR A 68 -6.63 2.04 -14.58
CA THR A 68 -7.82 1.89 -13.74
C THR A 68 -8.12 3.22 -13.04
N GLY A 69 -9.35 3.69 -13.12
CA GLY A 69 -9.82 4.83 -12.33
C GLY A 69 -9.80 4.47 -10.85
N PHE A 70 -9.28 5.38 -10.04
CA PHE A 70 -9.28 5.22 -8.59
C PHE A 70 -9.92 6.47 -7.98
N GLY A 71 -11.24 6.42 -7.87
CA GLY A 71 -12.01 7.43 -7.18
C GLY A 71 -12.17 7.13 -5.70
N ALA A 72 -12.86 8.01 -5.00
CA ALA A 72 -13.13 7.85 -3.57
C ALA A 72 -13.85 6.52 -3.24
N LYS A 73 -14.69 6.03 -4.17
CA LYS A 73 -15.40 4.76 -4.00
C LYS A 73 -14.45 3.58 -3.97
N GLU A 74 -13.57 3.46 -4.95
CA GLU A 74 -12.61 2.33 -5.04
C GLU A 74 -11.63 2.33 -3.87
N VAL A 75 -11.20 3.50 -3.39
CA VAL A 75 -10.41 3.64 -2.18
C VAL A 75 -11.21 3.13 -0.97
N SER A 76 -12.46 3.59 -0.81
CA SER A 76 -13.36 3.16 0.27
C SER A 76 -13.53 1.64 0.28
N ASP A 77 -13.86 1.05 -0.89
CA ASP A 77 -14.09 -0.39 -1.05
C ASP A 77 -12.83 -1.20 -0.67
N ALA A 78 -11.64 -0.73 -1.07
CA ALA A 78 -10.38 -1.38 -0.74
C ALA A 78 -10.11 -1.40 0.78
N TYR A 79 -10.37 -0.29 1.49
CA TYR A 79 -10.22 -0.23 2.95
C TYR A 79 -11.28 -1.08 3.68
N GLU A 80 -12.50 -1.19 3.16
CA GLU A 80 -13.54 -2.05 3.71
C GLU A 80 -13.13 -3.53 3.63
N ILE A 81 -12.66 -3.98 2.45
CA ILE A 81 -12.14 -5.33 2.27
C ILE A 81 -10.94 -5.60 3.18
N ARG A 82 -10.02 -4.64 3.32
CA ARG A 82 -8.91 -4.74 4.26
C ARG A 82 -9.40 -4.95 5.68
N SER A 83 -10.33 -4.13 6.14
CA SER A 83 -10.88 -4.22 7.51
C SER A 83 -11.47 -5.60 7.80
N VAL A 84 -12.23 -6.17 6.87
CA VAL A 84 -12.85 -7.49 7.04
C VAL A 84 -11.80 -8.60 7.03
N ILE A 85 -10.97 -8.65 5.98
CA ILE A 85 -10.01 -9.75 5.80
C ILE A 85 -8.90 -9.69 6.85
N GLU A 86 -8.29 -8.53 7.09
CA GLU A 86 -7.18 -8.41 8.02
C GLU A 86 -7.64 -8.68 9.45
N SER A 87 -8.86 -8.28 9.85
CA SER A 87 -9.41 -8.58 11.17
C SER A 87 -9.63 -10.08 11.38
N ALA A 88 -10.23 -10.76 10.39
CA ALA A 88 -10.43 -12.21 10.47
C ALA A 88 -9.10 -12.96 10.53
N MET A 89 -8.14 -12.58 9.69
CA MET A 89 -6.82 -13.20 9.64
C MET A 89 -5.98 -12.90 10.89
N LEU A 90 -6.16 -11.76 11.53
CA LEU A 90 -5.49 -11.44 12.80
C LEU A 90 -5.89 -12.42 13.91
N VAL A 91 -7.18 -12.76 14.01
CA VAL A 91 -7.65 -13.76 14.99
C VAL A 91 -6.97 -15.11 14.76
N GLU A 92 -6.94 -15.57 13.50
CA GLU A 92 -6.25 -16.81 13.12
C GLU A 92 -4.73 -16.76 13.35
N ALA A 93 -4.12 -15.59 13.17
CA ALA A 93 -2.69 -15.38 13.35
C ALA A 93 -2.27 -15.47 14.83
N LEU A 94 -3.10 -15.01 15.77
CA LEU A 94 -2.75 -14.94 17.19
C LEU A 94 -2.29 -16.26 17.79
N GLU A 95 -2.84 -17.38 17.33
CA GLU A 95 -2.45 -18.72 17.81
C GLU A 95 -1.20 -19.26 17.10
N LYS A 96 -0.78 -18.63 16.01
CA LYS A 96 0.30 -19.12 15.13
C LYS A 96 1.55 -18.22 15.14
N LEU A 97 1.43 -16.99 15.68
CA LEU A 97 2.55 -16.05 15.76
C LEU A 97 3.74 -16.64 16.51
N THR A 98 4.89 -16.66 15.84
CA THR A 98 6.15 -17.14 16.39
C THR A 98 6.98 -16.02 17.03
N ARG A 99 8.03 -16.38 17.77
CA ARG A 99 9.01 -15.39 18.27
C ARG A 99 9.63 -14.57 17.13
N LYS A 100 9.85 -15.19 15.97
CA LYS A 100 10.38 -14.51 14.77
C LYS A 100 9.39 -13.45 14.24
N ASP A 101 8.10 -13.79 14.20
CA ASP A 101 7.07 -12.83 13.76
C ASP A 101 6.97 -11.66 14.72
N PHE A 102 7.00 -11.89 16.03
CA PHE A 102 7.02 -10.82 17.03
C PHE A 102 8.27 -9.94 16.91
N ALA A 103 9.43 -10.49 16.56
CA ALA A 103 10.64 -9.70 16.30
C ALA A 103 10.48 -8.81 15.05
N ILE A 104 9.88 -9.34 13.97
CA ILE A 104 9.58 -8.56 12.76
C ILE A 104 8.57 -7.44 13.06
N LEU A 105 7.49 -7.75 13.78
CA LEU A 105 6.47 -6.75 14.15
C LEU A 105 7.08 -5.63 15.01
N GLN A 106 7.99 -5.96 15.94
CA GLN A 106 8.70 -4.95 16.73
C GLN A 106 9.62 -4.11 15.85
N ASP A 107 10.45 -4.73 14.99
CA ASP A 107 11.32 -4.00 14.05
C ASP A 107 10.53 -3.03 13.18
N THR A 108 9.34 -3.41 12.71
CA THR A 108 8.49 -2.50 11.94
C THR A 108 8.02 -1.30 12.75
N CYS A 109 7.62 -1.49 14.01
CA CYS A 109 7.27 -0.37 14.91
C CYS A 109 8.47 0.56 15.15
N ASP A 110 9.66 -0.01 15.36
CA ASP A 110 10.90 0.74 15.59
C ASP A 110 11.31 1.55 14.34
N ARG A 111 11.17 0.97 13.15
CA ARG A 111 11.43 1.66 11.88
C ARG A 111 10.44 2.78 11.60
N MET A 112 9.16 2.60 11.89
CA MET A 112 8.17 3.68 11.81
C MET A 112 8.53 4.82 12.76
N HIS A 113 8.91 4.52 13.99
CA HIS A 113 9.36 5.51 14.96
C HIS A 113 10.61 6.26 14.49
N ALA A 114 11.60 5.54 13.95
CA ALA A 114 12.82 6.16 13.41
C ALA A 114 12.52 7.11 12.24
N ALA A 115 11.54 6.76 11.37
CA ALA A 115 11.10 7.64 10.29
C ALA A 115 10.42 8.92 10.81
N ILE A 116 9.62 8.80 11.88
CA ILE A 116 9.01 9.96 12.57
C ILE A 116 10.08 10.87 13.18
N GLU A 117 11.07 10.30 13.84
CA GLU A 117 12.17 11.07 14.41
C GLU A 117 13.03 11.77 13.33
N ALA A 118 13.22 11.12 12.17
CA ALA A 118 13.89 11.75 11.04
C ALA A 118 13.08 12.95 10.50
N MET A 119 11.75 12.81 10.42
CA MET A 119 10.84 13.90 10.06
C MET A 119 10.96 15.09 11.03
N ARG A 120 10.91 14.80 12.35
CA ARG A 120 11.06 15.85 13.40
C ARG A 120 12.39 16.58 13.32
N LYS A 121 13.50 15.84 13.19
CA LYS A 121 14.85 16.41 13.08
C LYS A 121 15.00 17.29 11.84
N ALA A 122 14.40 16.91 10.73
CA ALA A 122 14.40 17.68 9.49
C ALA A 122 13.36 18.80 9.45
N LYS A 123 12.55 18.97 10.51
CA LYS A 123 11.46 19.97 10.61
C LYS A 123 10.52 19.93 9.41
N MET A 124 10.17 18.72 8.96
CA MET A 124 9.25 18.54 7.83
C MET A 124 7.81 18.69 8.32
N ASP A 125 7.00 19.49 7.64
CA ASP A 125 5.55 19.59 7.87
C ASP A 125 4.83 18.33 7.35
N ILE A 126 5.33 17.79 6.23
CA ILE A 126 4.82 16.60 5.56
C ILE A 126 5.98 15.62 5.37
N MET A 127 5.76 14.36 5.73
CA MET A 127 6.76 13.31 5.55
C MET A 127 6.94 13.00 4.06
N THR A 128 8.16 13.11 3.57
CA THR A 128 8.52 12.87 2.17
C THR A 128 9.86 12.16 2.04
N GLY A 129 10.13 11.62 0.86
CA GLY A 129 11.43 11.05 0.51
C GLY A 129 11.77 9.77 1.26
N LYS A 130 12.99 9.68 1.80
CA LYS A 130 13.45 8.45 2.47
C LYS A 130 12.64 8.10 3.73
N PRO A 131 12.34 9.03 4.65
CA PRO A 131 11.50 8.74 5.82
C PRO A 131 10.13 8.19 5.44
N GLU A 132 9.48 8.76 4.41
CA GLU A 132 8.19 8.27 3.93
C GLU A 132 8.27 6.84 3.38
N ASN A 133 9.26 6.56 2.55
CA ASN A 133 9.47 5.24 1.98
C ASN A 133 9.75 4.18 3.07
N ASP A 134 10.53 4.53 4.09
CA ASP A 134 10.88 3.64 5.19
C ASP A 134 9.64 3.38 6.09
N PHE A 135 8.84 4.42 6.35
CA PHE A 135 7.58 4.32 7.09
C PHE A 135 6.59 3.40 6.38
N LEU A 136 6.31 3.65 5.09
CA LEU A 136 5.36 2.87 4.30
C LEU A 136 5.77 1.40 4.16
N LYS A 137 7.06 1.12 3.96
CA LYS A 137 7.56 -0.26 3.92
C LYS A 137 7.38 -0.97 5.25
N ALA A 138 7.59 -0.28 6.36
CA ALA A 138 7.39 -0.84 7.69
C ALA A 138 5.90 -1.10 7.98
N ASP A 139 5.02 -0.16 7.64
CA ASP A 139 3.57 -0.29 7.74
C ASP A 139 3.05 -1.53 6.99
N ILE A 140 3.38 -1.64 5.70
CA ILE A 140 2.98 -2.78 4.88
C ILE A 140 3.54 -4.10 5.45
N LEU A 141 4.81 -4.12 5.85
CA LEU A 141 5.43 -5.33 6.40
C LEU A 141 4.76 -5.79 7.69
N PHE A 142 4.33 -4.87 8.56
CA PHE A 142 3.59 -5.18 9.77
C PHE A 142 2.32 -5.99 9.44
N HIS A 143 1.47 -5.45 8.59
CA HIS A 143 0.21 -6.08 8.19
C HIS A 143 0.43 -7.42 7.47
N LEU A 144 1.40 -7.48 6.55
CA LEU A 144 1.73 -8.73 5.85
C LEU A 144 2.29 -9.80 6.79
N THR A 145 2.99 -9.44 7.87
CA THR A 145 3.47 -10.40 8.86
C THR A 145 2.30 -11.08 9.57
N LEU A 146 1.28 -10.31 9.97
CA LEU A 146 0.06 -10.87 10.58
C LEU A 146 -0.71 -11.75 9.59
N LEU A 147 -0.89 -11.31 8.35
CA LEU A 147 -1.56 -12.08 7.30
C LEU A 147 -0.85 -13.42 7.03
N ARG A 148 0.47 -13.41 6.91
CA ARG A 148 1.27 -14.64 6.70
C ARG A 148 1.18 -15.60 7.87
N ALA A 149 1.20 -15.10 9.09
CA ALA A 149 1.04 -15.91 10.30
C ALA A 149 -0.31 -16.63 10.33
N SER A 150 -1.39 -16.06 9.73
CA SER A 150 -2.67 -16.77 9.61
C SER A 150 -2.59 -18.04 8.78
N GLY A 151 -1.67 -18.11 7.81
CA GLY A 151 -1.50 -19.22 6.87
C GLY A 151 -2.46 -19.15 5.65
N ASN A 152 -3.29 -18.11 5.52
CA ASN A 152 -4.21 -17.96 4.39
C ASN A 152 -3.54 -17.22 3.22
N SER A 153 -2.96 -17.98 2.30
CA SER A 153 -2.25 -17.43 1.14
C SER A 153 -3.15 -16.67 0.17
N LEU A 154 -4.46 -16.98 0.12
CA LEU A 154 -5.42 -16.24 -0.70
C LEU A 154 -5.71 -14.87 -0.11
N ALA A 155 -5.94 -14.79 1.20
CA ALA A 155 -6.10 -13.52 1.90
C ALA A 155 -4.87 -12.62 1.70
N GLU A 156 -3.64 -13.17 1.83
CA GLU A 156 -2.41 -12.42 1.56
C GLU A 156 -2.41 -11.83 0.14
N LYS A 157 -2.73 -12.62 -0.88
CA LYS A 157 -2.76 -12.13 -2.28
C LYS A 157 -3.76 -11.00 -2.49
N ILE A 158 -4.97 -11.12 -1.93
CA ILE A 158 -6.02 -10.10 -2.04
C ILE A 158 -5.55 -8.80 -1.39
N ILE A 159 -4.99 -8.88 -0.19
CA ILE A 159 -4.56 -7.71 0.56
C ILE A 159 -3.31 -7.06 -0.06
N VAL A 160 -2.34 -7.84 -0.54
CA VAL A 160 -1.19 -7.32 -1.29
C VAL A 160 -1.64 -6.51 -2.50
N ASN A 161 -2.66 -6.99 -3.25
CA ASN A 161 -3.20 -6.25 -4.38
C ASN A 161 -3.91 -4.96 -3.94
N ALA A 162 -4.67 -4.98 -2.84
CA ALA A 162 -5.29 -3.78 -2.28
C ALA A 162 -4.25 -2.72 -1.87
N TYR A 163 -3.15 -3.14 -1.20
CA TYR A 163 -2.04 -2.24 -0.85
C TYR A 163 -1.36 -1.64 -2.08
N ARG A 164 -1.07 -2.45 -3.10
CA ARG A 164 -0.47 -1.97 -4.36
C ARG A 164 -1.35 -0.92 -5.02
N ARG A 165 -2.65 -1.20 -5.14
CA ARG A 165 -3.59 -0.24 -5.72
C ARG A 165 -3.62 1.07 -4.94
N ASN A 166 -3.68 1.03 -3.61
CA ASN A 166 -3.60 2.22 -2.77
C ASN A 166 -2.27 2.96 -2.94
N GLN A 167 -1.15 2.25 -3.09
CA GLN A 167 0.16 2.86 -3.30
C GLN A 167 0.24 3.58 -4.65
N PHE A 168 -0.34 3.04 -5.72
CA PHE A 168 -0.32 3.67 -7.04
C PHE A 168 -1.22 4.90 -7.13
N PHE A 169 -2.35 4.89 -6.46
CA PHE A 169 -3.38 5.92 -6.63
C PHE A 169 -3.58 6.80 -5.40
N GLY A 170 -3.12 6.36 -4.23
CA GLY A 170 -3.29 7.07 -2.96
C GLY A 170 -2.13 8.00 -2.59
N THR A 171 -0.94 7.84 -3.21
CA THR A 171 0.27 8.57 -2.78
C THR A 171 0.23 10.08 -3.04
N HIS A 172 -0.55 10.55 -4.02
CA HIS A 172 -0.65 11.97 -4.29
C HIS A 172 -1.64 12.72 -3.40
N SER A 173 -2.44 12.01 -2.63
CA SER A 173 -3.52 12.60 -1.84
C SER A 173 -3.27 12.65 -0.34
N HIS A 174 -2.28 11.93 0.17
CA HIS A 174 -2.04 11.87 1.61
C HIS A 174 -0.94 12.82 2.04
N GLN A 175 -1.32 13.90 2.67
CA GLN A 175 -0.37 14.71 3.45
C GLN A 175 -0.10 13.99 4.77
N ARG A 176 1.01 13.25 4.84
CA ARG A 176 1.46 12.57 6.07
C ARG A 176 2.09 13.57 7.02
N THR A 177 1.24 14.32 7.74
CA THR A 177 1.70 15.21 8.80
C THR A 177 2.24 14.40 9.97
N LEU A 178 2.98 15.06 10.86
CA LEU A 178 3.54 14.43 12.06
C LEU A 178 2.44 13.78 12.92
N GLU A 179 1.28 14.41 13.02
CA GLU A 179 0.12 13.88 13.76
C GLU A 179 -0.37 12.56 13.16
N HIS A 180 -0.55 12.52 11.83
CA HIS A 180 -1.04 11.33 11.12
C HIS A 180 -0.10 10.14 11.30
N VAL A 181 1.22 10.33 11.08
CA VAL A 181 2.19 9.23 11.18
C VAL A 181 2.42 8.79 12.63
N ALA A 182 2.38 9.71 13.59
CA ALA A 182 2.48 9.38 15.02
C ALA A 182 1.27 8.57 15.51
N LEU A 183 0.06 8.93 15.06
CA LEU A 183 -1.16 8.18 15.38
C LEU A 183 -1.14 6.79 14.74
N ALA A 184 -0.74 6.67 13.48
CA ALA A 184 -0.61 5.37 12.82
C ALA A 184 0.40 4.47 13.56
N TRP A 185 1.57 4.99 13.90
CA TRP A 185 2.56 4.26 14.72
C TRP A 185 1.98 3.81 16.06
N LYS A 186 1.24 4.68 16.76
CA LYS A 186 0.58 4.32 18.03
C LYS A 186 -0.36 3.13 17.85
N PHE A 187 -1.18 3.12 16.80
CA PHE A 187 -2.06 1.98 16.51
C PHE A 187 -1.28 0.68 16.34
N HIS A 188 -0.19 0.68 15.58
CA HIS A 188 0.65 -0.51 15.41
C HIS A 188 1.23 -1.01 16.75
N CYS A 189 1.68 -0.11 17.61
CA CYS A 189 2.16 -0.47 18.94
C CYS A 189 1.07 -1.11 19.80
N GLU A 190 -0.16 -0.59 19.77
CA GLU A 190 -1.28 -1.16 20.55
C GLU A 190 -1.74 -2.50 19.97
N ILE A 191 -1.75 -2.66 18.63
CA ILE A 191 -2.00 -3.97 18.00
C ILE A 191 -0.94 -4.99 18.46
N LEU A 192 0.34 -4.65 18.37
CA LEU A 192 1.43 -5.53 18.78
C LEU A 192 1.34 -5.93 20.27
N LYS A 193 1.02 -4.97 21.13
CA LYS A 193 0.80 -5.19 22.56
C LYS A 193 -0.36 -6.15 22.82
N ALA A 194 -1.50 -5.96 22.13
CA ALA A 194 -2.65 -6.84 22.22
C ALA A 194 -2.34 -8.25 21.69
N CYS A 195 -1.57 -8.37 20.60
CA CYS A 195 -1.11 -9.66 20.08
C CYS A 195 -0.23 -10.40 21.09
N ARG A 196 0.71 -9.71 21.75
CA ARG A 196 1.55 -10.31 22.81
C ARG A 196 0.73 -10.80 24.01
N ALA A 197 -0.34 -10.09 24.34
CA ALA A 197 -1.27 -10.46 25.40
C ALA A 197 -2.27 -11.54 24.95
N LYS A 198 -2.23 -12.00 23.69
CA LYS A 198 -3.24 -12.89 23.08
C LYS A 198 -4.67 -12.39 23.24
N ASN A 199 -4.86 -11.08 23.31
CA ASN A 199 -6.15 -10.43 23.47
C ASN A 199 -6.76 -10.13 22.07
N ALA A 200 -7.43 -11.13 21.49
CA ALA A 200 -8.03 -11.02 20.16
C ALA A 200 -9.03 -9.85 20.03
N PRO A 201 -9.98 -9.63 20.96
CA PRO A 201 -10.89 -8.50 20.85
C PRO A 201 -10.18 -7.14 20.80
N ALA A 202 -9.17 -6.93 21.65
CA ALA A 202 -8.40 -5.69 21.67
C ALA A 202 -7.55 -5.53 20.39
N ALA A 203 -6.89 -6.59 19.93
CA ALA A 203 -6.07 -6.56 18.72
C ALA A 203 -6.92 -6.22 17.48
N VAL A 204 -8.08 -6.85 17.32
CA VAL A 204 -9.02 -6.58 16.24
C VAL A 204 -9.55 -5.15 16.30
N LYS A 205 -9.95 -4.67 17.49
CA LYS A 205 -10.43 -3.31 17.65
C LYS A 205 -9.39 -2.28 17.23
N TRP A 206 -8.15 -2.39 17.70
CA TRP A 206 -7.07 -1.48 17.33
C TRP A 206 -6.74 -1.52 15.83
N LEU A 207 -6.79 -2.72 15.21
CA LEU A 207 -6.59 -2.87 13.78
C LEU A 207 -7.69 -2.18 12.97
N GLN A 208 -8.96 -2.37 13.36
CA GLN A 208 -10.10 -1.73 12.71
C GLN A 208 -10.06 -0.20 12.85
N ASP A 209 -9.75 0.32 14.04
CA ASP A 209 -9.58 1.74 14.28
C ASP A 209 -8.45 2.34 13.43
N HIS A 210 -7.33 1.61 13.32
CA HIS A 210 -6.21 1.98 12.43
C HIS A 210 -6.64 2.04 10.96
N ILE A 211 -7.29 1.00 10.45
CA ILE A 211 -7.75 0.92 9.05
C ILE A 211 -8.80 1.99 8.76
N ALA A 212 -9.73 2.22 9.69
CA ALA A 212 -10.76 3.26 9.56
C ALA A 212 -10.14 4.67 9.51
N ARG A 213 -9.16 4.95 10.37
CA ARG A 213 -8.42 6.22 10.33
C ARG A 213 -7.65 6.38 9.03
N SER A 214 -6.94 5.35 8.58
CA SER A 214 -6.23 5.35 7.31
C SER A 214 -7.16 5.57 6.11
N LYS A 215 -8.37 4.97 6.13
CA LYS A 215 -9.43 5.23 5.15
C LYS A 215 -9.83 6.69 5.13
N HIS A 216 -10.13 7.26 6.29
CA HIS A 216 -10.52 8.66 6.42
C HIS A 216 -9.44 9.58 5.84
N ASP A 217 -8.19 9.39 6.23
CA ASP A 217 -7.06 10.19 5.77
C ASP A 217 -6.85 10.04 4.25
N ALA A 218 -7.11 8.85 3.69
CA ALA A 218 -7.04 8.57 2.26
C ALA A 218 -8.10 9.30 1.43
N LEU A 219 -9.27 9.54 1.98
CA LEU A 219 -10.41 10.14 1.29
C LEU A 219 -10.43 11.68 1.35
N LEU A 220 -9.76 12.28 2.35
CA LEU A 220 -9.77 13.73 2.56
C LEU A 220 -9.39 14.57 1.33
N PRO A 221 -8.34 14.24 0.57
CA PRO A 221 -7.95 15.00 -0.61
C PRO A 221 -8.86 14.78 -1.82
N ILE A 222 -9.48 13.58 -1.93
CA ILE A 222 -10.34 13.21 -3.06
C ILE A 222 -11.65 14.00 -3.02
N SER A 223 -12.19 14.24 -1.82
CA SER A 223 -13.43 15.02 -1.64
C SER A 223 -13.28 16.51 -1.99
N ARG A 224 -12.06 17.06 -1.97
CA ARG A 224 -11.80 18.46 -2.34
C ARG A 224 -11.71 18.70 -3.84
N VAL A 225 -11.50 17.66 -4.65
CA VAL A 225 -11.37 17.76 -6.12
C VAL A 225 -12.72 17.56 -6.83
N SER A 226 -13.70 16.96 -6.17
CA SER A 226 -15.03 16.65 -6.75
C SER A 226 -16.03 17.82 -6.64
N SER A 227 -15.59 19.02 -6.24
CA SER A 227 -16.44 20.20 -6.02
C SER A 227 -16.29 21.26 -7.14
N PHE A 228 -15.90 20.85 -8.36
CA PHE A 228 -15.89 21.73 -9.53
C PHE A 228 -16.65 21.08 -10.69
#